data_d22076f1eff1ea9c957fdc8f041aef37
#
_entry.id   d22076f1eff1ea9c957fdc8f041aef37
#
_cell.length_a   1.000
_cell.length_b   1.000
_cell.length_c   1.000
_cell.angle_alpha   90.00
_cell.angle_beta   90.00
_cell.angle_gamma   90.00
#
_symmetry.space_group_name_H-M   'P 1'
#
loop_
_entity.id
_entity.type
_entity.pdbx_description
1 polymer ?
#
loop_
_entity_poly.entity_id
_entity_poly.type
_entity_poly.pdbx_seq_one_letter_code
_entity_poly.pdbx_strand_id
1 'polypeptide(L)'
;MILDLANSIREIHNEKGISEELILSTIEQALRKAYEKYYGTTENLVIRNDDEFVLSIFSKKEVVEDVEDDLFQISLEDARKIDKKADVGDFVLVPVNPEEFGTIAINSAKQIILQKLKEIEKNAKFSDFKSKEGEIIIGYVQRIKNNNIYVDLGKIEGILPQKNQSPLENYQVGDRIKCLVESVVKNKSGNINVILSRISLDFIKKLLEVEIPEIYEKIVNIFKIVREPGYRTKIAVYANKEEIDPVGACVGQKGIRIQNLIKELYGEKIDVIKWSIDIKKFIENALTPAKVNDVIITEESDKKAIAIVDDSQLSFAIGKKGLNIKLVNELTGWTIDVIRTEEAIERGLIRDAKSDAKKLFKDEENEIEELELPFNIKQALYNNSIYKIEDLIEFRDIEDIEKLDGFDHDMAVYLKNFIDENFEIVEESDTEEIIEEGEEQDGVVYYECPNCGGKIREDQTNCPNCGIEIEFEEEEE
;
A
#
# COMPACT_ATOMS: atom_id res chain seq x y z
N MET A 1 -31.31 -51.81 -11.62
CA MET A 1 -31.18 -50.90 -12.79
C MET A 1 -29.94 -50.07 -12.60
N ILE A 2 -29.18 -49.90 -13.64
CA ILE A 2 -27.92 -49.20 -13.66
C ILE A 2 -28.19 -47.80 -14.24
N LEU A 3 -27.86 -46.76 -13.49
CA LEU A 3 -27.92 -45.37 -13.98
C LEU A 3 -26.59 -45.00 -14.54
N ASP A 4 -26.52 -45.01 -15.90
CA ASP A 4 -25.36 -44.49 -16.61
C ASP A 4 -25.43 -42.95 -16.66
N LEU A 5 -24.63 -42.29 -15.86
CA LEU A 5 -24.59 -40.84 -15.75
C LEU A 5 -23.33 -40.24 -16.36
N ALA A 6 -22.44 -41.05 -16.89
CA ALA A 6 -21.10 -40.64 -17.34
C ALA A 6 -21.15 -39.45 -18.31
N ASN A 7 -22.02 -39.51 -19.32
CA ASN A 7 -22.12 -38.46 -20.33
C ASN A 7 -22.67 -37.15 -19.72
N SER A 8 -23.72 -37.25 -18.88
CA SER A 8 -24.34 -36.08 -18.23
C SER A 8 -23.40 -35.42 -17.22
N ILE A 9 -22.61 -36.20 -16.48
CA ILE A 9 -21.62 -35.68 -15.53
C ILE A 9 -20.51 -34.92 -16.28
N ARG A 10 -19.97 -35.49 -17.37
CA ARG A 10 -18.95 -34.84 -18.20
C ARG A 10 -19.47 -33.57 -18.88
N GLU A 11 -20.72 -33.56 -19.35
CA GLU A 11 -21.33 -32.38 -19.93
C GLU A 11 -21.44 -31.24 -18.89
N ILE A 12 -21.93 -31.52 -17.66
CA ILE A 12 -22.01 -30.56 -16.59
C ILE A 12 -20.61 -30.08 -16.16
N HIS A 13 -19.62 -30.98 -16.09
CA HIS A 13 -18.24 -30.65 -15.81
C HIS A 13 -17.69 -29.64 -16.81
N ASN A 14 -17.85 -29.93 -18.13
CA ASN A 14 -17.35 -29.08 -19.19
C ASN A 14 -18.06 -27.71 -19.28
N GLU A 15 -19.38 -27.69 -19.11
CA GLU A 15 -20.15 -26.44 -19.18
C GLU A 15 -20.02 -25.55 -17.94
N LYS A 16 -19.90 -26.15 -16.74
CA LYS A 16 -19.97 -25.41 -15.46
C LYS A 16 -18.65 -25.37 -14.69
N GLY A 17 -17.64 -26.12 -15.11
CA GLY A 17 -16.34 -26.19 -14.44
C GLY A 17 -16.41 -26.84 -13.04
N ILE A 18 -17.39 -27.72 -12.80
CA ILE A 18 -17.61 -28.38 -11.51
C ILE A 18 -16.92 -29.73 -11.53
N SER A 19 -16.23 -30.12 -10.46
CA SER A 19 -15.56 -31.41 -10.41
C SER A 19 -16.56 -32.57 -10.51
N GLU A 20 -16.21 -33.61 -11.25
CA GLU A 20 -17.04 -34.79 -11.48
C GLU A 20 -17.40 -35.48 -10.16
N GLU A 21 -16.45 -35.57 -9.20
CA GLU A 21 -16.68 -36.11 -7.86
C GLU A 21 -17.76 -35.35 -7.09
N LEU A 22 -17.78 -34.01 -7.20
CA LEU A 22 -18.77 -33.18 -6.51
C LEU A 22 -20.16 -33.32 -7.12
N ILE A 23 -20.25 -33.49 -8.44
CA ILE A 23 -21.51 -33.78 -9.13
C ILE A 23 -22.03 -35.14 -8.66
N LEU A 24 -21.17 -36.17 -8.64
CA LEU A 24 -21.52 -37.52 -8.22
C LEU A 24 -22.04 -37.57 -6.77
N SER A 25 -21.29 -36.97 -5.83
CA SER A 25 -21.69 -36.91 -4.42
C SER A 25 -23.04 -36.19 -4.23
N THR A 26 -23.31 -35.18 -5.06
CA THR A 26 -24.59 -34.46 -5.06
C THR A 26 -25.76 -35.35 -5.55
N ILE A 27 -25.52 -36.16 -6.58
CA ILE A 27 -26.50 -37.12 -7.09
C ILE A 27 -26.76 -38.20 -6.06
N GLU A 28 -25.72 -38.74 -5.39
CA GLU A 28 -25.89 -39.71 -4.31
C GLU A 28 -26.72 -39.15 -3.17
N GLN A 29 -26.46 -37.90 -2.72
CA GLN A 29 -27.27 -37.26 -1.68
C GLN A 29 -28.75 -37.10 -2.10
N ALA A 30 -28.98 -36.74 -3.37
CA ALA A 30 -30.31 -36.60 -3.91
C ALA A 30 -31.05 -37.95 -3.93
N LEU A 31 -30.37 -39.03 -4.33
CA LEU A 31 -30.93 -40.39 -4.31
C LEU A 31 -31.24 -40.86 -2.89
N ARG A 32 -30.37 -40.60 -1.91
CA ARG A 32 -30.63 -40.89 -0.48
C ARG A 32 -31.88 -40.19 0.00
N LYS A 33 -32.06 -38.90 -0.26
CA LYS A 33 -33.26 -38.16 0.13
C LYS A 33 -34.53 -38.63 -0.62
N ALA A 34 -34.41 -39.04 -1.87
CA ALA A 34 -35.49 -39.60 -2.63
C ALA A 34 -35.94 -40.93 -2.02
N TYR A 35 -34.99 -41.80 -1.67
CA TYR A 35 -35.22 -43.06 -1.00
C TYR A 35 -35.89 -42.88 0.38
N GLU A 36 -35.35 -41.97 1.21
CA GLU A 36 -35.90 -41.59 2.52
C GLU A 36 -37.35 -41.12 2.41
N LYS A 37 -37.65 -40.29 1.43
CA LYS A 37 -39.01 -39.79 1.25
C LYS A 37 -39.99 -40.85 0.82
N TYR A 38 -39.52 -41.87 0.10
CA TYR A 38 -40.39 -42.97 -0.38
C TYR A 38 -40.52 -44.11 0.62
N TYR A 39 -39.42 -44.55 1.22
CA TYR A 39 -39.38 -45.67 2.16
C TYR A 39 -39.41 -45.28 3.65
N GLY A 40 -39.26 -44.01 3.98
CA GLY A 40 -39.26 -43.48 5.35
C GLY A 40 -37.93 -43.64 6.09
N THR A 41 -36.93 -44.31 5.49
CA THR A 41 -35.64 -44.60 6.10
C THR A 41 -34.52 -44.64 5.05
N THR A 42 -33.24 -44.48 5.48
CA THR A 42 -32.05 -44.70 4.65
C THR A 42 -31.10 -45.73 5.25
N GLU A 43 -31.47 -46.37 6.36
CA GLU A 43 -30.60 -47.29 7.10
C GLU A 43 -30.18 -48.53 6.28
N ASN A 44 -31.08 -49.00 5.44
CA ASN A 44 -30.86 -50.15 4.59
C ASN A 44 -30.37 -49.79 3.15
N LEU A 45 -30.17 -48.49 2.85
CA LEU A 45 -29.79 -48.04 1.54
C LEU A 45 -28.28 -48.18 1.30
N VAL A 46 -27.91 -48.90 0.26
CA VAL A 46 -26.51 -49.00 -0.22
C VAL A 46 -26.43 -48.50 -1.66
N ILE A 47 -25.66 -47.47 -1.87
CA ILE A 47 -25.36 -46.95 -3.19
C ILE A 47 -23.92 -47.33 -3.53
N ARG A 48 -23.73 -47.98 -4.68
CA ARG A 48 -22.41 -48.35 -5.22
C ARG A 48 -22.17 -47.55 -6.48
N ASN A 49 -20.97 -46.99 -6.55
CA ASN A 49 -20.44 -46.30 -7.75
C ASN A 49 -19.28 -47.12 -8.31
N ASP A 50 -19.24 -47.27 -9.60
CA ASP A 50 -18.08 -47.84 -10.28
C ASP A 50 -17.22 -46.72 -10.92
N ASP A 51 -16.04 -47.09 -11.43
CA ASP A 51 -15.10 -46.16 -12.05
C ASP A 51 -15.60 -45.49 -13.35
N GLU A 52 -16.74 -45.96 -13.88
CA GLU A 52 -17.37 -45.41 -15.08
C GLU A 52 -18.57 -44.48 -14.76
N PHE A 53 -18.75 -44.02 -13.50
CA PHE A 53 -19.89 -43.22 -13.04
C PHE A 53 -21.24 -43.89 -13.18
N VAL A 54 -21.27 -45.20 -13.03
CA VAL A 54 -22.47 -45.99 -13.03
C VAL A 54 -22.94 -46.21 -11.62
N LEU A 55 -24.10 -45.65 -11.28
CA LEU A 55 -24.69 -45.77 -9.95
C LEU A 55 -25.64 -46.96 -9.88
N SER A 56 -25.38 -47.84 -8.92
CA SER A 56 -26.26 -48.99 -8.59
C SER A 56 -26.83 -48.81 -7.20
N ILE A 57 -28.15 -48.94 -7.09
CA ILE A 57 -28.87 -48.71 -5.82
C ILE A 57 -29.39 -50.08 -5.32
N PHE A 58 -29.10 -50.36 -4.05
CA PHE A 58 -29.47 -51.59 -3.39
C PHE A 58 -30.14 -51.28 -2.04
N SER A 59 -31.10 -52.14 -1.65
CA SER A 59 -31.59 -52.24 -0.29
C SER A 59 -30.91 -53.43 0.39
N LYS A 60 -30.23 -53.20 1.51
CA LYS A 60 -29.64 -54.25 2.34
C LYS A 60 -30.75 -54.86 3.19
N LYS A 61 -31.03 -56.15 2.97
CA LYS A 61 -32.07 -56.90 3.70
C LYS A 61 -31.46 -58.10 4.36
N GLU A 62 -31.97 -58.40 5.56
CA GLU A 62 -31.66 -59.63 6.31
C GLU A 62 -32.51 -60.81 5.79
N VAL A 63 -31.89 -61.94 5.61
CA VAL A 63 -32.58 -63.18 5.15
C VAL A 63 -33.25 -63.83 6.35
N VAL A 64 -34.56 -64.01 6.31
CA VAL A 64 -35.38 -64.62 7.37
C VAL A 64 -36.27 -65.76 6.81
N GLU A 65 -36.78 -66.62 7.71
CA GLU A 65 -37.74 -67.67 7.27
C GLU A 65 -39.12 -67.03 7.00
N ASP A 66 -39.55 -66.18 7.94
CA ASP A 66 -40.83 -65.43 7.82
C ASP A 66 -40.56 -63.94 7.82
N VAL A 67 -41.05 -63.24 6.83
CA VAL A 67 -40.80 -61.75 6.63
C VAL A 67 -41.86 -61.02 7.47
N GLU A 68 -41.39 -60.26 8.47
CA GLU A 68 -42.23 -59.39 9.29
C GLU A 68 -42.19 -57.94 8.80
N ASP A 69 -41.06 -57.53 8.23
CA ASP A 69 -40.83 -56.18 7.68
C ASP A 69 -40.18 -56.24 6.28
N ASP A 70 -40.99 -56.02 5.27
CA ASP A 70 -40.53 -56.03 3.85
C ASP A 70 -39.45 -55.02 3.53
N LEU A 71 -39.20 -53.99 4.34
CA LEU A 71 -38.15 -53.02 4.11
C LEU A 71 -36.78 -53.56 4.49
N PHE A 72 -36.68 -54.30 5.60
CA PHE A 72 -35.39 -54.76 6.15
C PHE A 72 -35.15 -56.24 5.99
N GLN A 73 -36.19 -57.02 5.64
CA GLN A 73 -36.13 -58.47 5.58
C GLN A 73 -36.48 -58.98 4.18
N ILE A 74 -36.01 -60.19 3.87
CA ILE A 74 -36.30 -60.93 2.62
C ILE A 74 -36.40 -62.39 2.91
N SER A 75 -37.29 -63.10 2.23
CA SER A 75 -37.45 -64.53 2.38
C SER A 75 -36.23 -65.30 1.85
N LEU A 76 -35.90 -66.45 2.45
CA LEU A 76 -34.82 -67.32 2.00
C LEU A 76 -34.95 -67.70 0.50
N GLU A 77 -36.19 -67.91 0.01
CA GLU A 77 -36.44 -68.26 -1.37
C GLU A 77 -36.06 -67.13 -2.35
N ASP A 78 -36.45 -65.90 -2.00
CA ASP A 78 -36.14 -64.72 -2.81
C ASP A 78 -34.66 -64.29 -2.69
N ALA A 79 -34.06 -64.43 -1.52
CA ALA A 79 -32.65 -64.19 -1.30
C ALA A 79 -31.78 -65.11 -2.17
N ARG A 80 -32.10 -66.38 -2.31
CA ARG A 80 -31.42 -67.36 -3.16
C ARG A 80 -31.55 -67.11 -4.68
N LYS A 81 -32.52 -66.34 -5.10
CA LYS A 81 -32.61 -65.85 -6.49
C LYS A 81 -31.53 -64.80 -6.79
N ILE A 82 -31.07 -64.06 -5.76
CA ILE A 82 -30.04 -63.00 -5.88
C ILE A 82 -28.67 -63.59 -5.61
N ASP A 83 -28.53 -64.30 -4.45
CA ASP A 83 -27.32 -65.02 -4.07
C ASP A 83 -27.64 -66.48 -3.72
N LYS A 84 -27.17 -67.41 -4.57
CA LYS A 84 -27.41 -68.85 -4.43
C LYS A 84 -26.88 -69.46 -3.12
N LYS A 85 -25.99 -68.75 -2.40
CA LYS A 85 -25.35 -69.19 -1.14
C LYS A 85 -25.97 -68.56 0.10
N ALA A 86 -27.02 -67.74 -0.05
CA ALA A 86 -27.64 -67.07 1.09
C ALA A 86 -28.28 -68.06 2.04
N ASP A 87 -28.01 -67.87 3.34
CA ASP A 87 -28.65 -68.59 4.46
C ASP A 87 -29.35 -67.64 5.40
N VAL A 88 -30.24 -68.15 6.26
CA VAL A 88 -30.97 -67.35 7.27
C VAL A 88 -30.01 -66.63 8.21
N GLY A 89 -30.17 -65.34 8.37
CA GLY A 89 -29.29 -64.44 9.15
C GLY A 89 -28.26 -63.72 8.30
N ASP A 90 -28.11 -64.05 7.01
CA ASP A 90 -27.24 -63.33 6.08
C ASP A 90 -27.88 -62.01 5.62
N PHE A 91 -27.04 -61.10 5.10
CA PHE A 91 -27.51 -59.85 4.49
C PHE A 91 -27.33 -59.92 2.96
N VAL A 92 -28.37 -59.66 2.23
CA VAL A 92 -28.39 -59.62 0.77
C VAL A 92 -28.69 -58.24 0.25
N LEU A 93 -28.00 -57.85 -0.84
CA LEU A 93 -28.21 -56.55 -1.51
C LEU A 93 -29.25 -56.75 -2.61
N VAL A 94 -30.47 -56.31 -2.37
CA VAL A 94 -31.57 -56.35 -3.32
C VAL A 94 -31.53 -55.13 -4.22
N PRO A 95 -31.44 -55.31 -5.58
CA PRO A 95 -31.47 -54.18 -6.49
C PRO A 95 -32.79 -53.41 -6.37
N VAL A 96 -32.69 -52.10 -6.22
CA VAL A 96 -33.85 -51.20 -6.16
C VAL A 96 -33.98 -50.46 -7.49
N ASN A 97 -35.18 -50.40 -8.04
CA ASN A 97 -35.46 -49.65 -9.24
C ASN A 97 -35.78 -48.18 -8.86
N PRO A 98 -34.96 -47.20 -9.35
CA PRO A 98 -35.23 -45.78 -9.12
C PRO A 98 -36.59 -45.31 -9.61
N GLU A 99 -37.19 -45.98 -10.60
CA GLU A 99 -38.54 -45.64 -11.08
C GLU A 99 -39.65 -45.88 -10.03
N GLU A 100 -39.41 -46.72 -9.02
CA GLU A 100 -40.31 -47.00 -7.94
C GLU A 100 -40.47 -45.83 -6.95
N PHE A 101 -39.48 -44.92 -6.93
CA PHE A 101 -39.51 -43.74 -6.04
C PHE A 101 -40.60 -42.71 -6.41
N GLY A 102 -41.27 -42.91 -7.54
CA GLY A 102 -42.36 -42.06 -8.01
C GLY A 102 -41.92 -40.65 -8.42
N THR A 103 -42.81 -39.94 -9.06
CA THR A 103 -42.57 -38.57 -9.57
C THR A 103 -42.19 -37.56 -8.51
N ILE A 104 -42.68 -37.76 -7.26
CA ILE A 104 -42.39 -36.86 -6.14
C ILE A 104 -40.93 -36.96 -5.69
N ALA A 105 -40.40 -38.19 -5.62
CA ALA A 105 -39.02 -38.43 -5.25
C ALA A 105 -38.06 -37.90 -6.31
N ILE A 106 -38.34 -38.13 -7.60
CA ILE A 106 -37.57 -37.62 -8.73
C ILE A 106 -37.55 -36.08 -8.76
N ASN A 107 -38.70 -35.44 -8.54
CA ASN A 107 -38.77 -33.97 -8.47
C ASN A 107 -38.02 -33.41 -7.27
N SER A 108 -38.02 -34.09 -6.13
CA SER A 108 -37.25 -33.71 -4.95
C SER A 108 -35.74 -33.82 -5.23
N ALA A 109 -35.30 -34.91 -5.84
CA ALA A 109 -33.91 -35.09 -6.27
C ALA A 109 -33.46 -33.99 -7.22
N LYS A 110 -34.26 -33.68 -8.25
CA LYS A 110 -34.00 -32.60 -9.19
C LYS A 110 -33.83 -31.24 -8.49
N GLN A 111 -34.67 -30.92 -7.51
CA GLN A 111 -34.59 -29.68 -6.73
C GLN A 111 -33.29 -29.61 -5.92
N ILE A 112 -32.88 -30.73 -5.29
CA ILE A 112 -31.64 -30.80 -4.51
C ILE A 112 -30.41 -30.56 -5.42
N ILE A 113 -30.39 -31.26 -6.58
CA ILE A 113 -29.31 -31.07 -7.57
C ILE A 113 -29.23 -29.62 -7.99
N LEU A 114 -30.37 -29.01 -8.38
CA LEU A 114 -30.40 -27.59 -8.79
C LEU A 114 -29.97 -26.64 -7.67
N GLN A 115 -30.35 -26.95 -6.42
CA GLN A 115 -29.91 -26.16 -5.28
C GLN A 115 -28.38 -26.25 -5.06
N LYS A 116 -27.84 -27.48 -5.12
CA LYS A 116 -26.39 -27.71 -4.98
C LYS A 116 -25.59 -27.07 -6.08
N LEU A 117 -26.03 -27.17 -7.33
CA LEU A 117 -25.39 -26.47 -8.47
C LEU A 117 -25.36 -24.96 -8.25
N LYS A 118 -26.48 -24.37 -7.81
CA LYS A 118 -26.51 -22.93 -7.47
C LYS A 118 -25.57 -22.57 -6.31
N GLU A 119 -25.41 -23.45 -5.33
CA GLU A 119 -24.51 -23.26 -4.20
C GLU A 119 -23.05 -23.28 -4.68
N ILE A 120 -22.70 -24.21 -5.56
CA ILE A 120 -21.37 -24.34 -6.16
C ILE A 120 -21.05 -23.12 -7.02
N GLU A 121 -21.98 -22.68 -7.89
CA GLU A 121 -21.81 -21.46 -8.69
C GLU A 121 -21.60 -20.22 -7.80
N LYS A 122 -22.36 -20.12 -6.69
CA LYS A 122 -22.18 -19.05 -5.71
C LYS A 122 -20.80 -19.13 -5.03
N ASN A 123 -20.35 -20.32 -4.64
CA ASN A 123 -19.05 -20.49 -4.01
C ASN A 123 -17.90 -20.12 -4.97
N ALA A 124 -17.99 -20.53 -6.22
CA ALA A 124 -17.03 -20.16 -7.25
C ALA A 124 -16.96 -18.63 -7.46
N LYS A 125 -18.13 -17.97 -7.57
CA LYS A 125 -18.22 -16.51 -7.66
C LYS A 125 -17.65 -15.83 -6.41
N PHE A 126 -17.94 -16.38 -5.22
CA PHE A 126 -17.40 -15.86 -3.97
C PHE A 126 -15.87 -15.93 -3.94
N SER A 127 -15.29 -17.06 -4.32
CA SER A 127 -13.83 -17.23 -4.37
C SER A 127 -13.19 -16.28 -5.38
N ASP A 128 -13.78 -16.13 -6.59
CA ASP A 128 -13.29 -15.22 -7.64
C ASP A 128 -13.27 -13.75 -7.16
N PHE A 129 -14.34 -13.30 -6.50
CA PHE A 129 -14.38 -11.92 -5.99
C PHE A 129 -13.59 -11.74 -4.69
N LYS A 130 -13.48 -12.77 -3.86
CA LYS A 130 -12.68 -12.72 -2.63
C LYS A 130 -11.19 -12.52 -2.92
N SER A 131 -10.67 -13.12 -4.00
CA SER A 131 -9.30 -12.91 -4.44
C SER A 131 -9.04 -11.49 -4.99
N LYS A 132 -10.10 -10.74 -5.31
CA LYS A 132 -10.02 -9.36 -5.81
C LYS A 132 -10.21 -8.31 -4.70
N GLU A 133 -10.33 -8.71 -3.44
CA GLU A 133 -10.32 -7.73 -2.34
C GLU A 133 -9.03 -6.91 -2.36
N GLY A 134 -9.16 -5.60 -2.20
CA GLY A 134 -8.05 -4.66 -2.31
C GLY A 134 -7.66 -4.30 -3.75
N GLU A 135 -8.34 -4.84 -4.79
CA GLU A 135 -8.08 -4.48 -6.19
C GLU A 135 -9.16 -3.54 -6.75
N ILE A 136 -8.79 -2.79 -7.79
CA ILE A 136 -9.74 -1.94 -8.54
C ILE A 136 -10.52 -2.80 -9.52
N ILE A 137 -11.84 -2.64 -9.47
CA ILE A 137 -12.75 -3.23 -10.44
C ILE A 137 -13.52 -2.14 -11.18
N ILE A 138 -13.83 -2.42 -12.44
CA ILE A 138 -14.63 -1.54 -13.29
C ILE A 138 -16.00 -2.17 -13.46
N GLY A 139 -17.04 -1.35 -13.31
CA GLY A 139 -18.41 -1.76 -13.54
C GLY A 139 -19.26 -0.62 -14.09
N TYR A 140 -20.56 -0.87 -14.21
CA TYR A 140 -21.54 0.10 -14.67
C TYR A 140 -22.62 0.29 -13.62
N VAL A 141 -22.99 1.53 -13.34
CA VAL A 141 -24.08 1.85 -12.42
C VAL A 141 -25.39 1.30 -12.95
N GLN A 142 -25.94 0.28 -12.27
CA GLN A 142 -27.17 -0.40 -12.67
C GLN A 142 -28.41 0.28 -12.09
N ARG A 143 -28.35 0.65 -10.82
CA ARG A 143 -29.44 1.32 -10.11
C ARG A 143 -28.94 2.03 -8.85
N ILE A 144 -29.70 3.02 -8.40
CA ILE A 144 -29.48 3.75 -7.15
C ILE A 144 -30.73 3.54 -6.26
N LYS A 145 -30.51 3.05 -5.04
CA LYS A 145 -31.61 2.81 -4.09
C LYS A 145 -31.14 3.13 -2.65
N ASN A 146 -31.93 3.94 -1.94
CA ASN A 146 -31.62 4.37 -0.57
C ASN A 146 -30.20 4.94 -0.44
N ASN A 147 -29.79 5.79 -1.40
CA ASN A 147 -28.46 6.39 -1.52
C ASN A 147 -27.29 5.38 -1.70
N ASN A 148 -27.57 4.09 -1.83
CA ASN A 148 -26.57 3.11 -2.22
C ASN A 148 -26.58 2.95 -3.73
N ILE A 149 -25.37 2.88 -4.32
CA ILE A 149 -25.18 2.67 -5.74
C ILE A 149 -24.92 1.18 -5.96
N TYR A 150 -25.67 0.58 -6.84
CA TYR A 150 -25.52 -0.81 -7.24
C TYR A 150 -24.82 -0.85 -8.60
N VAL A 151 -23.72 -1.57 -8.66
CA VAL A 151 -22.80 -1.61 -9.79
C VAL A 151 -22.79 -3.01 -10.40
N ASP A 152 -23.07 -3.10 -11.68
CA ASP A 152 -22.92 -4.35 -12.42
C ASP A 152 -21.44 -4.62 -12.68
N LEU A 153 -20.94 -5.73 -12.13
CA LEU A 153 -19.56 -6.21 -12.27
C LEU A 153 -19.46 -7.37 -13.27
N GLY A 154 -20.50 -7.58 -14.09
CA GLY A 154 -20.63 -8.63 -15.09
C GLY A 154 -21.19 -9.94 -14.50
N LYS A 155 -20.49 -10.58 -13.57
CA LYS A 155 -20.92 -11.84 -12.96
C LYS A 155 -21.76 -11.67 -11.72
N ILE A 156 -21.68 -10.53 -11.05
CA ILE A 156 -22.33 -10.21 -9.79
C ILE A 156 -22.58 -8.71 -9.66
N GLU A 157 -23.52 -8.32 -8.84
CA GLU A 157 -23.79 -6.94 -8.48
C GLU A 157 -22.94 -6.54 -7.27
N GLY A 158 -22.17 -5.45 -7.39
CA GLY A 158 -21.46 -4.80 -6.31
C GLY A 158 -22.32 -3.70 -5.67
N ILE A 159 -22.05 -3.38 -4.41
CA ILE A 159 -22.74 -2.33 -3.67
C ILE A 159 -21.70 -1.30 -3.24
N LEU A 160 -21.90 -0.05 -3.65
CA LEU A 160 -21.17 1.11 -3.16
C LEU A 160 -22.08 1.85 -2.16
N PRO A 161 -21.93 1.58 -0.84
CA PRO A 161 -22.76 2.20 0.17
C PRO A 161 -22.53 3.69 0.25
N GLN A 162 -23.53 4.46 0.70
CA GLN A 162 -23.42 5.92 0.84
C GLN A 162 -22.18 6.34 1.64
N LYS A 163 -21.85 5.63 2.70
CA LYS A 163 -20.66 5.91 3.54
C LYS A 163 -19.33 5.73 2.82
N ASN A 164 -19.30 4.98 1.70
CA ASN A 164 -18.12 4.67 0.90
C ASN A 164 -18.07 5.51 -0.39
N GLN A 165 -19.01 6.42 -0.59
CA GLN A 165 -19.08 7.33 -1.73
C GLN A 165 -18.34 8.64 -1.40
N SER A 166 -17.66 9.19 -2.39
CA SER A 166 -17.11 10.55 -2.29
C SER A 166 -18.22 11.59 -2.38
N PRO A 167 -18.23 12.63 -1.52
CA PRO A 167 -19.34 13.57 -1.42
C PRO A 167 -19.56 14.45 -2.66
N LEU A 168 -18.56 14.61 -3.51
CA LEU A 168 -18.65 15.44 -4.72
C LEU A 168 -18.90 14.63 -5.99
N GLU A 169 -18.93 13.31 -5.90
CA GLU A 169 -19.17 12.42 -7.03
C GLU A 169 -20.67 12.19 -7.22
N ASN A 170 -21.17 12.49 -8.40
CA ASN A 170 -22.56 12.24 -8.80
C ASN A 170 -22.59 11.22 -9.93
N TYR A 171 -23.32 10.13 -9.71
CA TYR A 171 -23.45 9.05 -10.67
C TYR A 171 -24.88 8.92 -11.19
N GLN A 172 -24.98 8.57 -12.47
CA GLN A 172 -26.23 8.21 -13.12
C GLN A 172 -26.24 6.75 -13.52
N VAL A 173 -27.43 6.21 -13.72
CA VAL A 173 -27.58 4.84 -14.24
C VAL A 173 -26.95 4.76 -15.63
N GLY A 174 -26.10 3.78 -15.84
CA GLY A 174 -25.33 3.57 -17.07
C GLY A 174 -23.90 4.11 -17.01
N ASP A 175 -23.54 4.93 -16.01
CA ASP A 175 -22.19 5.44 -15.88
C ASP A 175 -21.18 4.32 -15.60
N ARG A 176 -20.02 4.44 -16.25
CA ARG A 176 -18.87 3.58 -15.96
C ARG A 176 -18.17 4.08 -14.71
N ILE A 177 -17.94 3.18 -13.75
CA ILE A 177 -17.32 3.51 -12.46
C ILE A 177 -16.17 2.56 -12.16
N LYS A 178 -15.07 3.10 -11.63
CA LYS A 178 -13.98 2.33 -11.02
C LYS A 178 -14.14 2.37 -9.49
N CYS A 179 -14.05 1.23 -8.85
CA CYS A 179 -14.14 1.14 -7.39
C CYS A 179 -13.10 0.16 -6.86
N LEU A 180 -12.68 0.37 -5.61
CA LEU A 180 -11.97 -0.66 -4.86
C LEU A 180 -12.96 -1.70 -4.36
N VAL A 181 -12.62 -2.97 -4.47
CA VAL A 181 -13.32 -4.05 -3.75
C VAL A 181 -12.87 -4.00 -2.29
N GLU A 182 -13.67 -3.40 -1.42
CA GLU A 182 -13.34 -3.23 0.00
C GLU A 182 -13.49 -4.54 0.76
N SER A 183 -14.60 -5.25 0.52
CA SER A 183 -14.84 -6.57 1.13
C SER A 183 -15.86 -7.39 0.36
N VAL A 184 -15.72 -8.71 0.46
CA VAL A 184 -16.66 -9.68 -0.11
C VAL A 184 -17.18 -10.57 1.01
N VAL A 185 -18.47 -10.49 1.28
CA VAL A 185 -19.12 -11.18 2.39
C VAL A 185 -20.32 -12.00 1.92
N LYS A 186 -20.58 -13.13 2.58
CA LYS A 186 -21.83 -13.88 2.42
C LYS A 186 -22.82 -13.44 3.51
N ASN A 187 -24.03 -13.07 3.10
CA ASN A 187 -25.11 -12.81 4.05
C ASN A 187 -25.67 -14.13 4.61
N LYS A 188 -26.57 -14.03 5.61
CA LYS A 188 -27.22 -15.20 6.24
C LYS A 188 -28.01 -16.10 5.25
N SER A 189 -28.43 -15.52 4.12
CA SER A 189 -29.13 -16.24 3.04
C SER A 189 -28.16 -16.83 1.98
N GLY A 190 -26.85 -16.80 2.22
CA GLY A 190 -25.84 -17.29 1.30
C GLY A 190 -25.65 -16.44 0.05
N ASN A 191 -26.23 -15.23 -0.02
CA ASN A 191 -25.98 -14.32 -1.12
C ASN A 191 -24.64 -13.57 -0.91
N ILE A 192 -23.96 -13.33 -2.00
CA ILE A 192 -22.66 -12.65 -2.02
C ILE A 192 -22.91 -11.16 -2.11
N ASN A 193 -22.31 -10.40 -1.20
CA ASN A 193 -22.29 -8.94 -1.25
C ASN A 193 -20.84 -8.50 -1.48
N VAL A 194 -20.59 -7.87 -2.60
CA VAL A 194 -19.32 -7.22 -2.91
C VAL A 194 -19.46 -5.76 -2.51
N ILE A 195 -18.78 -5.37 -1.44
CA ILE A 195 -18.78 -4.00 -0.95
C ILE A 195 -17.68 -3.23 -1.66
N LEU A 196 -18.06 -2.11 -2.25
CA LEU A 196 -17.19 -1.24 -3.01
C LEU A 196 -16.87 0.02 -2.21
N SER A 197 -15.72 0.63 -2.48
CA SER A 197 -15.31 1.90 -1.88
C SER A 197 -14.61 2.80 -2.88
N ARG A 198 -14.88 4.12 -2.75
CA ARG A 198 -14.17 5.19 -3.47
C ARG A 198 -13.49 6.19 -2.52
N ILE A 199 -13.71 6.02 -1.20
CA ILE A 199 -13.10 6.90 -0.19
C ILE A 199 -11.85 6.28 0.47
N SER A 200 -11.61 5.00 0.31
CA SER A 200 -10.45 4.30 0.88
C SER A 200 -9.12 4.89 0.39
N LEU A 201 -8.12 4.93 1.26
CA LEU A 201 -6.74 5.27 0.89
C LEU A 201 -6.15 4.24 -0.08
N ASP A 202 -6.52 2.95 0.08
CA ASP A 202 -6.09 1.89 -0.83
C ASP A 202 -6.62 2.10 -2.25
N PHE A 203 -7.80 2.73 -2.40
CA PHE A 203 -8.31 3.11 -3.72
C PHE A 203 -7.36 4.07 -4.42
N ILE A 204 -6.90 5.12 -3.72
CA ILE A 204 -5.91 6.07 -4.26
C ILE A 204 -4.60 5.38 -4.58
N LYS A 205 -4.09 4.55 -3.65
CA LYS A 205 -2.85 3.79 -3.86
C LYS A 205 -2.92 2.92 -5.11
N LYS A 206 -4.01 2.19 -5.30
CA LYS A 206 -4.21 1.34 -6.49
C LYS A 206 -4.40 2.15 -7.77
N LEU A 207 -5.07 3.31 -7.72
CA LEU A 207 -5.14 4.20 -8.87
C LEU A 207 -3.76 4.72 -9.27
N LEU A 208 -2.92 5.07 -8.29
CA LEU A 208 -1.54 5.48 -8.54
C LEU A 208 -0.71 4.34 -9.16
N GLU A 209 -0.83 3.11 -8.65
CA GLU A 209 -0.15 1.93 -9.20
C GLU A 209 -0.53 1.67 -10.67
N VAL A 210 -1.78 1.93 -11.04
CA VAL A 210 -2.28 1.75 -12.42
C VAL A 210 -1.81 2.86 -13.37
N GLU A 211 -1.78 4.12 -12.90
CA GLU A 211 -1.46 5.28 -13.75
C GLU A 211 0.05 5.57 -13.82
N ILE A 212 0.82 5.16 -12.79
CA ILE A 212 2.23 5.49 -12.62
C ILE A 212 3.06 4.20 -12.54
N PRO A 213 3.67 3.76 -13.67
CA PRO A 213 4.48 2.55 -13.70
C PRO A 213 5.61 2.54 -12.68
N GLU A 214 6.23 3.70 -12.43
CA GLU A 214 7.34 3.84 -11.48
C GLU A 214 6.92 3.52 -10.03
N ILE A 215 5.64 3.72 -9.67
CA ILE A 215 5.10 3.29 -8.37
C ILE A 215 4.83 1.79 -8.37
N TYR A 216 4.28 1.26 -9.47
CA TYR A 216 4.02 -0.18 -9.61
C TYR A 216 5.32 -1.00 -9.53
N GLU A 217 6.37 -0.53 -10.20
CA GLU A 217 7.71 -1.16 -10.21
C GLU A 217 8.53 -0.87 -8.94
N LYS A 218 7.99 -0.08 -7.98
CA LYS A 218 8.65 0.32 -6.73
C LYS A 218 9.95 1.12 -6.94
N ILE A 219 10.08 1.79 -8.06
CA ILE A 219 11.14 2.76 -8.31
C ILE A 219 10.86 4.03 -7.49
N VAL A 220 9.60 4.47 -7.51
CA VAL A 220 9.07 5.51 -6.64
C VAL A 220 8.18 4.86 -5.58
N ASN A 221 8.41 5.21 -4.33
CA ASN A 221 7.67 4.68 -3.20
C ASN A 221 6.74 5.75 -2.60
N ILE A 222 5.61 5.30 -2.10
CA ILE A 222 4.68 6.14 -1.36
C ILE A 222 5.03 6.03 0.12
N PHE A 223 5.46 7.14 0.72
CA PHE A 223 5.71 7.23 2.16
C PHE A 223 4.38 7.25 2.93
N LYS A 224 3.49 8.18 2.57
CA LYS A 224 2.18 8.32 3.23
C LYS A 224 1.17 9.00 2.33
N ILE A 225 -0.09 8.61 2.45
CA ILE A 225 -1.24 9.26 1.81
C ILE A 225 -2.16 9.77 2.91
N VAL A 226 -2.60 11.01 2.77
CA VAL A 226 -3.67 11.60 3.58
C VAL A 226 -4.72 12.20 2.67
N ARG A 227 -5.99 12.03 3.02
CA ARG A 227 -7.10 12.34 2.10
C ARG A 227 -8.32 12.87 2.82
N GLU A 228 -8.89 13.93 2.28
CA GLU A 228 -10.28 14.31 2.52
C GLU A 228 -11.07 14.02 1.23
N PRO A 229 -11.83 12.92 1.17
CA PRO A 229 -12.48 12.45 -0.05
C PRO A 229 -13.31 13.51 -0.75
N GLY A 230 -13.14 13.65 -2.06
CA GLY A 230 -13.80 14.65 -2.90
C GLY A 230 -13.18 16.04 -2.85
N TYR A 231 -12.31 16.34 -1.89
CA TYR A 231 -11.74 17.67 -1.76
C TYR A 231 -10.25 17.72 -2.08
N ARG A 232 -9.44 16.98 -1.33
CA ARG A 232 -7.98 17.02 -1.49
C ARG A 232 -7.30 15.78 -0.96
N THR A 233 -6.29 15.32 -1.70
CA THR A 233 -5.36 14.26 -1.31
C THR A 233 -3.93 14.80 -1.34
N LYS A 234 -3.13 14.49 -0.32
CA LYS A 234 -1.69 14.74 -0.30
C LYS A 234 -0.96 13.41 -0.26
N ILE A 235 0.07 13.28 -1.09
CA ILE A 235 0.82 12.04 -1.28
C ILE A 235 2.30 12.36 -1.12
N ALA A 236 2.92 11.89 -0.06
CA ALA A 236 4.37 11.99 0.11
C ALA A 236 5.03 10.81 -0.59
N VAL A 237 5.98 11.11 -1.48
CA VAL A 237 6.70 10.13 -2.29
C VAL A 237 8.20 10.32 -2.19
N TYR A 238 8.95 9.22 -2.34
CA TYR A 238 10.40 9.22 -2.40
C TYR A 238 10.89 8.19 -3.43
N ALA A 239 12.11 8.35 -3.90
CA ALA A 239 12.77 7.39 -4.78
C ALA A 239 13.98 6.79 -4.07
N ASN A 240 14.28 5.52 -4.36
CA ASN A 240 15.44 4.84 -3.78
C ASN A 240 16.77 5.23 -4.48
N LYS A 241 16.67 5.97 -5.60
CA LYS A 241 17.84 6.45 -6.37
C LYS A 241 17.72 7.96 -6.52
N GLU A 242 18.79 8.67 -6.24
CA GLU A 242 18.84 10.13 -6.30
C GLU A 242 18.63 10.72 -7.70
N GLU A 243 19.01 9.98 -8.74
CA GLU A 243 18.82 10.39 -10.14
C GLU A 243 17.34 10.51 -10.55
N ILE A 244 16.40 9.98 -9.73
CA ILE A 244 14.99 9.93 -10.08
C ILE A 244 14.23 11.00 -9.29
N ASP A 245 13.64 11.94 -10.01
CA ASP A 245 12.66 12.86 -9.40
C ASP A 245 11.32 12.13 -9.13
N PRO A 246 11.00 11.81 -7.85
CA PRO A 246 9.79 11.08 -7.53
C PRO A 246 8.52 11.89 -7.80
N VAL A 247 8.59 13.22 -7.71
CA VAL A 247 7.44 14.09 -7.98
C VAL A 247 7.20 14.20 -9.48
N GLY A 248 8.28 14.45 -10.26
CA GLY A 248 8.19 14.51 -11.71
C GLY A 248 7.65 13.21 -12.33
N ALA A 249 8.10 12.05 -11.84
CA ALA A 249 7.60 10.75 -12.26
C ALA A 249 6.09 10.60 -12.02
N CYS A 250 5.60 11.01 -10.86
CA CYS A 250 4.17 10.94 -10.52
C CYS A 250 3.33 11.95 -11.30
N VAL A 251 3.80 13.16 -11.47
CA VAL A 251 3.08 14.23 -12.17
C VAL A 251 3.03 13.96 -13.68
N GLY A 252 4.13 13.45 -14.23
CA GLY A 252 4.28 13.15 -15.65
C GLY A 252 4.46 14.39 -16.53
N GLN A 253 4.71 14.17 -17.82
CA GLN A 253 4.90 15.27 -18.76
C GLN A 253 3.69 16.21 -18.77
N LYS A 254 3.92 17.50 -18.55
CA LYS A 254 2.89 18.53 -18.48
C LYS A 254 1.73 18.21 -17.51
N GLY A 255 1.97 17.34 -16.53
CA GLY A 255 0.97 16.99 -15.52
C GLY A 255 -0.13 16.03 -16.00
N ILE A 256 0.05 15.34 -17.14
CA ILE A 256 -1.00 14.49 -17.73
C ILE A 256 -1.42 13.37 -16.78
N ARG A 257 -0.46 12.68 -16.14
CA ARG A 257 -0.78 11.56 -15.23
C ARG A 257 -1.63 12.01 -14.05
N ILE A 258 -1.22 13.10 -13.39
CA ILE A 258 -1.98 13.61 -12.25
C ILE A 258 -3.35 14.15 -12.67
N GLN A 259 -3.47 14.75 -13.85
CA GLN A 259 -4.74 15.22 -14.39
C GLN A 259 -5.72 14.07 -14.68
N ASN A 260 -5.23 12.91 -15.15
CA ASN A 260 -6.05 11.72 -15.34
C ASN A 260 -6.63 11.23 -14.01
N LEU A 261 -5.81 11.23 -12.94
CA LEU A 261 -6.26 10.86 -11.59
C LEU A 261 -7.28 11.86 -11.04
N ILE A 262 -7.02 13.17 -11.18
CA ILE A 262 -7.97 14.24 -10.78
C ILE A 262 -9.31 14.08 -11.52
N LYS A 263 -9.28 13.77 -12.82
CA LYS A 263 -10.48 13.53 -13.63
C LYS A 263 -11.23 12.29 -13.16
N GLU A 264 -10.53 11.19 -12.86
CA GLU A 264 -11.13 9.97 -12.33
C GLU A 264 -11.81 10.22 -10.97
N LEU A 265 -11.26 11.12 -10.15
CA LEU A 265 -11.77 11.50 -8.83
C LEU A 265 -12.71 12.72 -8.86
N TYR A 266 -13.29 13.03 -10.02
CA TYR A 266 -14.28 14.11 -10.18
C TYR A 266 -13.80 15.49 -9.69
N GLY A 267 -12.51 15.78 -9.88
CA GLY A 267 -11.93 17.09 -9.55
C GLY A 267 -11.32 17.18 -8.15
N GLU A 268 -11.21 16.07 -7.41
CA GLU A 268 -10.45 16.02 -6.15
C GLU A 268 -8.99 16.43 -6.41
N LYS A 269 -8.52 17.45 -5.69
CA LYS A 269 -7.15 17.97 -5.87
C LYS A 269 -6.14 16.96 -5.30
N ILE A 270 -5.06 16.73 -6.06
CA ILE A 270 -3.98 15.84 -5.65
C ILE A 270 -2.68 16.63 -5.60
N ASP A 271 -2.05 16.68 -4.44
CA ASP A 271 -0.72 17.23 -4.25
C ASP A 271 0.27 16.09 -4.08
N VAL A 272 1.25 16.01 -4.98
CA VAL A 272 2.39 15.09 -4.86
C VAL A 272 3.55 15.85 -4.25
N ILE A 273 4.10 15.30 -3.18
CA ILE A 273 5.05 15.97 -2.28
C ILE A 273 6.29 15.12 -2.19
N LYS A 274 7.47 15.71 -2.43
CA LYS A 274 8.72 15.03 -2.15
C LYS A 274 8.86 14.86 -0.64
N TRP A 275 8.93 13.60 -0.20
CA TRP A 275 9.27 13.31 1.18
C TRP A 275 10.75 13.65 1.42
N SER A 276 11.05 14.20 2.57
CA SER A 276 12.41 14.45 3.04
C SER A 276 12.52 13.93 4.48
N ILE A 277 13.69 13.46 4.83
CA ILE A 277 14.02 13.08 6.19
C ILE A 277 14.19 14.32 7.07
N ASP A 278 14.72 15.42 6.48
CA ASP A 278 14.68 16.72 7.10
C ASP A 278 13.23 17.16 7.27
N ILE A 279 12.81 17.26 8.53
CA ILE A 279 11.44 17.60 8.84
C ILE A 279 11.07 19.01 8.43
N LYS A 280 12.01 19.96 8.43
CA LYS A 280 11.78 21.33 7.97
C LYS A 280 11.44 21.34 6.48
N LYS A 281 12.29 20.70 5.67
CA LYS A 281 12.04 20.52 4.22
C LYS A 281 10.77 19.73 3.94
N PHE A 282 10.47 18.71 4.74
CA PHE A 282 9.25 17.94 4.55
C PHE A 282 7.99 18.77 4.85
N ILE A 283 8.00 19.58 5.91
CA ILE A 283 6.89 20.49 6.25
C ILE A 283 6.73 21.56 5.16
N GLU A 284 7.82 22.15 4.67
CA GLU A 284 7.82 23.11 3.57
C GLU A 284 7.17 22.50 2.32
N ASN A 285 7.65 21.34 1.87
CA ASN A 285 7.08 20.63 0.73
C ASN A 285 5.60 20.29 0.93
N ALA A 286 5.23 19.86 2.13
CA ALA A 286 3.89 19.43 2.47
C ALA A 286 2.87 20.58 2.44
N LEU A 287 3.28 21.82 2.69
CA LEU A 287 2.43 23.01 2.65
C LEU A 287 2.05 23.43 1.23
N THR A 288 2.64 22.82 0.20
CA THR A 288 2.19 23.05 -1.20
C THR A 288 0.66 23.09 -1.29
N PRO A 289 0.05 24.05 -2.03
CA PRO A 289 0.65 24.96 -3.01
C PRO A 289 1.20 26.26 -2.41
N ALA A 290 1.17 26.47 -1.08
CA ALA A 290 1.73 27.66 -0.48
C ALA A 290 3.27 27.62 -0.59
N LYS A 291 3.86 28.79 -0.78
CA LYS A 291 5.30 28.99 -0.66
C LYS A 291 5.61 29.36 0.78
N VAL A 292 6.52 28.63 1.38
CA VAL A 292 6.97 28.83 2.76
C VAL A 292 8.31 29.53 2.72
N ASN A 293 8.52 30.54 3.56
CA ASN A 293 9.76 31.29 3.65
C ASN A 293 10.74 30.60 4.61
N ASP A 294 10.21 30.03 5.73
CA ASP A 294 11.01 29.29 6.70
C ASP A 294 10.12 28.39 7.57
N VAL A 295 10.73 27.38 8.18
CA VAL A 295 10.09 26.48 9.15
C VAL A 295 10.94 26.39 10.40
N ILE A 296 10.39 26.83 11.52
CA ILE A 296 11.03 26.82 12.83
C ILE A 296 10.47 25.69 13.68
N ILE A 297 11.32 24.81 14.16
CA ILE A 297 10.95 23.79 15.15
C ILE A 297 10.92 24.46 16.52
N THR A 298 9.73 24.49 17.13
CA THR A 298 9.54 25.12 18.44
C THR A 298 9.69 24.11 19.57
N GLU A 299 9.27 22.88 19.36
CA GLU A 299 9.28 21.85 20.39
C GLU A 299 9.35 20.46 19.72
N GLU A 300 10.51 19.86 19.76
CA GLU A 300 10.78 18.59 19.07
C GLU A 300 10.09 17.41 19.78
N SER A 301 10.09 17.43 21.13
CA SER A 301 9.41 16.40 21.95
C SER A 301 7.91 16.30 21.66
N ASP A 302 7.26 17.44 21.46
CA ASP A 302 5.83 17.53 21.18
C ASP A 302 5.50 17.61 19.70
N LYS A 303 6.54 17.56 18.83
CA LYS A 303 6.42 17.67 17.37
C LYS A 303 5.65 18.92 16.95
N LYS A 304 6.10 20.08 17.44
CA LYS A 304 5.52 21.39 17.11
C LYS A 304 6.47 22.19 16.25
N ALA A 305 5.91 22.81 15.21
CA ALA A 305 6.65 23.69 14.32
C ALA A 305 5.81 24.90 13.92
N ILE A 306 6.50 25.97 13.53
CA ILE A 306 5.90 27.17 12.98
C ILE A 306 6.40 27.32 11.54
N ALA A 307 5.46 27.42 10.60
CA ALA A 307 5.75 27.73 9.21
C ALA A 307 5.49 29.22 8.97
N ILE A 308 6.47 29.90 8.42
CA ILE A 308 6.45 31.33 8.13
C ILE A 308 6.17 31.53 6.64
N VAL A 309 5.15 32.30 6.34
CA VAL A 309 4.72 32.56 4.98
C VAL A 309 4.44 34.06 4.76
N ASP A 310 4.49 34.50 3.51
CA ASP A 310 4.03 35.82 3.14
C ASP A 310 2.51 35.95 3.30
N ASP A 311 2.01 37.17 3.50
CA ASP A 311 0.57 37.43 3.66
C ASP A 311 -0.26 36.85 2.49
N SER A 312 0.23 36.97 1.25
CA SER A 312 -0.39 36.41 0.06
C SER A 312 -0.50 34.88 0.06
N GLN A 313 0.38 34.19 0.82
CA GLN A 313 0.46 32.72 0.87
C GLN A 313 -0.32 32.13 2.06
N LEU A 314 -0.67 32.93 3.07
CA LEU A 314 -1.34 32.43 4.28
C LEU A 314 -2.64 31.68 3.97
N SER A 315 -3.45 32.23 3.09
CA SER A 315 -4.72 31.59 2.68
C SER A 315 -4.50 30.25 1.98
N PHE A 316 -3.41 30.10 1.23
CA PHE A 316 -3.05 28.83 0.57
C PHE A 316 -2.51 27.81 1.57
N ALA A 317 -1.70 28.27 2.54
CA ALA A 317 -1.12 27.41 3.58
C ALA A 317 -2.21 26.83 4.49
N ILE A 318 -3.14 27.66 4.95
CA ILE A 318 -4.27 27.20 5.77
C ILE A 318 -5.27 26.42 4.94
N GLY A 319 -5.60 26.90 3.75
CA GLY A 319 -6.59 26.33 2.85
C GLY A 319 -8.04 26.57 3.31
N LYS A 320 -8.99 26.22 2.43
CA LYS A 320 -10.43 26.40 2.71
C LYS A 320 -10.83 25.61 3.96
N LYS A 321 -11.38 26.29 4.96
CA LYS A 321 -11.78 25.72 6.27
C LYS A 321 -10.62 25.00 7.01
N GLY A 322 -9.39 25.43 6.81
CA GLY A 322 -8.23 24.80 7.43
C GLY A 322 -7.85 23.43 6.87
N LEU A 323 -8.37 23.06 5.70
CA LEU A 323 -8.18 21.73 5.15
C LEU A 323 -6.73 21.45 4.77
N ASN A 324 -6.01 22.43 4.21
CA ASN A 324 -4.62 22.21 3.81
C ASN A 324 -3.74 21.92 5.02
N ILE A 325 -3.80 22.77 6.05
CA ILE A 325 -3.00 22.57 7.26
C ILE A 325 -3.38 21.30 8.04
N LYS A 326 -4.68 20.94 8.08
CA LYS A 326 -5.13 19.66 8.67
C LYS A 326 -4.44 18.46 8.00
N LEU A 327 -4.45 18.44 6.65
CA LEU A 327 -3.81 17.36 5.88
C LEU A 327 -2.28 17.37 6.04
N VAL A 328 -1.68 18.55 6.14
CA VAL A 328 -0.23 18.66 6.39
C VAL A 328 0.14 18.09 7.75
N ASN A 329 -0.60 18.46 8.81
CA ASN A 329 -0.39 17.93 10.16
C ASN A 329 -0.54 16.40 10.20
N GLU A 330 -1.56 15.89 9.51
CA GLU A 330 -1.76 14.44 9.42
C GLU A 330 -0.65 13.74 8.62
N LEU A 331 -0.19 14.35 7.51
CA LEU A 331 0.86 13.81 6.64
C LEU A 331 2.20 13.72 7.36
N THR A 332 2.62 14.83 7.97
CA THR A 332 3.92 14.97 8.65
C THR A 332 3.93 14.35 10.04
N GLY A 333 2.77 14.28 10.70
CA GLY A 333 2.65 13.88 12.10
C GLY A 333 3.11 14.96 13.08
N TRP A 334 3.19 16.22 12.60
CA TRP A 334 3.56 17.40 13.37
C TRP A 334 2.37 18.35 13.52
N THR A 335 2.32 19.09 14.63
CA THR A 335 1.38 20.20 14.82
C THR A 335 2.05 21.46 14.33
N ILE A 336 1.54 21.99 13.22
CA ILE A 336 2.15 23.12 12.52
C ILE A 336 1.24 24.33 12.62
N ASP A 337 1.75 25.42 13.17
CA ASP A 337 1.12 26.73 13.14
C ASP A 337 1.68 27.52 11.95
N VAL A 338 0.80 28.23 11.25
CA VAL A 338 1.20 29.07 10.12
C VAL A 338 1.04 30.53 10.51
N ILE A 339 2.13 31.29 10.43
CA ILE A 339 2.15 32.72 10.75
C ILE A 339 2.72 33.51 9.58
N ARG A 340 2.45 34.82 9.60
CA ARG A 340 3.00 35.74 8.60
C ARG A 340 4.42 36.13 8.95
N THR A 341 5.19 36.52 7.93
CA THR A 341 6.55 37.02 8.09
C THR A 341 6.60 38.21 9.07
N GLU A 342 5.65 39.15 8.97
CA GLU A 342 5.57 40.30 9.89
C GLU A 342 5.36 39.86 11.34
N GLU A 343 4.45 38.93 11.59
CA GLU A 343 4.17 38.38 12.92
C GLU A 343 5.36 37.58 13.46
N ALA A 344 6.12 36.91 12.62
CA ALA A 344 7.34 36.20 13.01
C ALA A 344 8.44 37.17 13.46
N ILE A 345 8.56 38.34 12.80
CA ILE A 345 9.46 39.42 13.21
C ILE A 345 9.03 40.02 14.57
N GLU A 346 7.74 40.32 14.73
CA GLU A 346 7.19 40.86 16.00
C GLU A 346 7.39 39.91 17.19
N ARG A 347 7.29 38.60 16.93
CA ARG A 347 7.54 37.57 17.94
C ARG A 347 9.04 37.32 18.19
N GLY A 348 9.93 37.95 17.43
CA GLY A 348 11.39 37.79 17.53
C GLY A 348 11.88 36.40 17.06
N LEU A 349 11.07 35.68 16.28
CA LEU A 349 11.39 34.38 15.74
C LEU A 349 12.35 34.49 14.52
N ILE A 350 12.25 35.57 13.76
CA ILE A 350 13.17 35.95 12.68
C ILE A 350 13.58 37.40 12.84
N ARG A 351 14.79 37.73 12.42
CA ARG A 351 15.27 39.11 12.44
C ARG A 351 14.82 39.84 11.16
N ASP A 352 14.59 41.15 11.28
CA ASP A 352 14.21 41.97 10.13
C ASP A 352 15.38 42.01 9.12
N ALA A 353 15.21 41.43 7.94
CA ALA A 353 16.23 41.31 6.89
C ALA A 353 16.74 42.66 6.35
N LYS A 354 16.14 43.80 6.76
CA LYS A 354 16.58 45.14 6.39
C LYS A 354 17.73 45.64 7.30
N SER A 355 17.94 45.04 8.48
CA SER A 355 18.97 45.50 9.40
C SER A 355 20.28 44.69 9.37
N ASP A 356 20.29 43.48 8.84
CA ASP A 356 21.48 42.60 8.88
C ASP A 356 21.66 41.70 7.64
N ALA A 357 21.43 42.22 6.47
CA ALA A 357 21.52 41.49 5.19
C ALA A 357 22.91 40.91 4.84
N LYS A 358 23.90 40.99 5.68
CA LYS A 358 25.25 40.47 5.44
C LYS A 358 25.80 39.47 6.46
N LYS A 359 25.07 39.14 7.53
CA LYS A 359 25.61 38.23 8.57
C LYS A 359 24.80 36.98 8.87
N LEU A 360 23.66 36.72 8.22
CA LEU A 360 22.71 35.66 8.64
C LEU A 360 22.38 34.59 7.58
N PHE A 361 23.15 34.49 6.51
CA PHE A 361 23.14 33.31 5.65
C PHE A 361 24.43 32.49 5.90
N LYS A 362 24.60 32.03 7.12
CA LYS A 362 25.16 30.71 7.36
C LYS A 362 23.98 29.85 7.74
N ASP A 363 23.27 29.38 6.75
CA ASP A 363 22.48 28.16 6.88
C ASP A 363 23.41 27.13 7.49
N GLU A 364 22.97 26.42 8.49
CA GLU A 364 23.58 25.15 8.85
C GLU A 364 23.26 24.24 7.65
N GLU A 365 24.13 24.27 6.65
CA GLU A 365 24.05 23.46 5.45
C GLU A 365 24.05 22.01 5.90
N ASN A 366 22.99 21.30 5.53
CA ASN A 366 22.96 19.86 5.70
C ASN A 366 23.82 19.25 4.59
N GLU A 367 25.12 19.29 4.82
CA GLU A 367 26.14 18.90 3.85
C GLU A 367 26.04 17.42 3.46
N ILE A 368 25.48 16.57 4.37
CA ILE A 368 25.29 15.14 4.12
C ILE A 368 24.21 14.88 3.04
N GLU A 369 23.25 15.79 2.86
CA GLU A 369 22.26 15.64 1.79
C GLU A 369 22.86 15.75 0.40
N GLU A 370 23.96 16.49 0.26
CA GLU A 370 24.68 16.68 -1.02
C GLU A 370 25.63 15.52 -1.33
N LEU A 371 25.98 14.67 -0.36
CA LEU A 371 26.83 13.52 -0.57
C LEU A 371 26.12 12.39 -1.32
N GLU A 372 26.82 11.70 -2.22
CA GLU A 372 26.31 10.52 -2.94
C GLU A 372 26.27 9.28 -2.07
N LEU A 373 25.59 9.34 -0.92
CA LEU A 373 25.40 8.24 0.02
C LEU A 373 24.07 7.53 -0.22
N PRO A 374 23.99 6.20 -0.05
CA PRO A 374 22.73 5.44 -0.06
C PRO A 374 21.74 5.99 0.96
N PHE A 375 20.44 5.96 0.58
CA PHE A 375 19.35 6.52 1.39
C PHE A 375 19.28 5.95 2.82
N ASN A 376 19.49 4.65 2.98
CA ASN A 376 19.48 3.98 4.29
C ASN A 376 20.61 4.49 5.20
N ILE A 377 21.79 4.80 4.65
CA ILE A 377 22.94 5.36 5.39
C ILE A 377 22.62 6.80 5.79
N LYS A 378 22.13 7.64 4.86
CA LYS A 378 21.71 9.00 5.18
C LYS A 378 20.65 9.00 6.31
N GLN A 379 19.68 8.11 6.23
CA GLN A 379 18.66 7.97 7.26
C GLN A 379 19.23 7.61 8.64
N ALA A 380 20.18 6.68 8.68
CA ALA A 380 20.82 6.29 9.93
C ALA A 380 21.67 7.42 10.52
N LEU A 381 22.42 8.17 9.68
CA LEU A 381 23.17 9.36 10.12
C LEU A 381 22.27 10.42 10.75
N TYR A 382 21.15 10.72 10.12
CA TYR A 382 20.20 11.70 10.64
C TYR A 382 19.51 11.25 11.93
N ASN A 383 19.21 9.96 12.08
CA ASN A 383 18.68 9.43 13.33
C ASN A 383 19.65 9.62 14.50
N ASN A 384 20.95 9.74 14.21
CA ASN A 384 22.00 10.04 15.18
C ASN A 384 22.40 11.53 15.22
N SER A 385 21.57 12.42 14.62
CA SER A 385 21.78 13.88 14.62
C SER A 385 23.07 14.33 13.92
N ILE A 386 23.56 13.57 12.97
CA ILE A 386 24.74 13.86 12.16
C ILE A 386 24.29 14.52 10.86
N TYR A 387 24.67 15.80 10.64
CA TYR A 387 24.23 16.63 9.50
C TYR A 387 25.35 17.26 8.71
N LYS A 388 26.59 17.31 9.29
CA LYS A 388 27.74 17.96 8.69
C LYS A 388 28.81 16.95 8.28
N ILE A 389 29.62 17.31 7.30
CA ILE A 389 30.80 16.54 6.87
C ILE A 389 31.83 16.47 8.00
N GLU A 390 31.98 17.53 8.79
CA GLU A 390 32.88 17.57 9.94
C GLU A 390 32.57 16.44 10.93
N ASP A 391 31.30 16.22 11.25
CA ASP A 391 30.86 15.14 12.16
C ASP A 391 31.14 13.73 11.57
N LEU A 392 31.12 13.60 10.22
CA LEU A 392 31.43 12.35 9.53
C LEU A 392 32.92 12.01 9.58
N ILE A 393 33.80 13.00 9.48
CA ILE A 393 35.25 12.83 9.44
C ILE A 393 35.78 12.42 10.84
N GLU A 394 35.03 12.69 11.91
CA GLU A 394 35.40 12.26 13.28
C GLU A 394 35.41 10.75 13.46
N PHE A 395 34.68 9.98 12.60
CA PHE A 395 34.66 8.54 12.69
C PHE A 395 35.95 7.91 12.13
N ARG A 396 36.86 7.54 13.02
CA ARG A 396 38.16 6.95 12.66
C ARG A 396 38.06 5.46 12.31
N ASP A 397 37.21 4.71 13.03
CA ASP A 397 37.10 3.26 12.92
C ASP A 397 35.67 2.79 12.60
N ILE A 398 35.54 1.63 11.96
CA ILE A 398 34.27 0.99 11.64
C ILE A 398 33.45 0.72 12.91
N GLU A 399 34.15 0.35 14.02
CA GLU A 399 33.51 0.05 15.31
C GLU A 399 32.78 1.28 15.93
N ASP A 400 33.20 2.49 15.59
CA ASP A 400 32.52 3.71 16.07
C ASP A 400 31.23 3.97 15.29
N ILE A 401 31.22 3.67 14.01
CA ILE A 401 30.03 3.77 13.15
C ILE A 401 28.99 2.70 13.49
N GLU A 402 29.44 1.48 13.83
CA GLU A 402 28.54 0.39 14.26
C GLU A 402 27.82 0.68 15.59
N LYS A 403 28.34 1.57 16.42
CA LYS A 403 27.69 1.99 17.67
C LYS A 403 26.49 2.93 17.44
N LEU A 404 26.39 3.51 16.25
CA LEU A 404 25.30 4.41 15.89
C LEU A 404 23.99 3.62 15.70
N ASP A 405 22.90 4.16 16.17
CA ASP A 405 21.59 3.53 16.05
C ASP A 405 21.16 3.39 14.58
N GLY A 406 20.82 2.17 14.17
CA GLY A 406 20.38 1.85 12.81
C GLY A 406 21.48 1.53 11.81
N PHE A 407 22.77 1.44 12.23
CA PHE A 407 23.86 0.93 11.38
C PHE A 407 24.05 -0.58 11.58
N ASP A 408 24.20 -1.29 10.47
CA ASP A 408 24.74 -2.65 10.44
C ASP A 408 26.21 -2.65 9.95
N HIS A 409 26.87 -3.79 10.03
CA HIS A 409 28.28 -3.93 9.64
C HIS A 409 28.52 -3.51 8.18
N ASP A 410 27.65 -3.91 7.25
CA ASP A 410 27.82 -3.61 5.82
C ASP A 410 27.65 -2.12 5.55
N MET A 411 26.74 -1.44 6.23
CA MET A 411 26.54 0.01 6.17
C MET A 411 27.73 0.78 6.75
N ALA A 412 28.28 0.29 7.88
CA ALA A 412 29.44 0.92 8.52
C ALA A 412 30.70 0.82 7.64
N VAL A 413 30.93 -0.34 7.05
CA VAL A 413 32.03 -0.56 6.09
C VAL A 413 31.86 0.32 4.86
N TYR A 414 30.64 0.44 4.31
CA TYR A 414 30.39 1.29 3.17
C TYR A 414 30.67 2.76 3.49
N LEU A 415 30.15 3.26 4.61
CA LEU A 415 30.35 4.65 5.03
C LEU A 415 31.84 4.97 5.28
N LYS A 416 32.56 4.06 5.93
CA LYS A 416 34.00 4.24 6.18
C LYS A 416 34.80 4.33 4.88
N ASN A 417 34.56 3.42 3.94
CA ASN A 417 35.19 3.48 2.62
C ASN A 417 34.86 4.77 1.88
N PHE A 418 33.60 5.22 1.96
CA PHE A 418 33.18 6.49 1.34
C PHE A 418 33.94 7.69 1.95
N ILE A 419 34.12 7.71 3.29
CA ILE A 419 34.90 8.77 3.96
C ILE A 419 36.34 8.73 3.49
N ASP A 420 36.96 7.58 3.48
CA ASP A 420 38.38 7.41 3.10
C ASP A 420 38.67 7.72 1.62
N GLU A 421 37.67 7.52 0.73
CA GLU A 421 37.81 7.80 -0.72
C GLU A 421 37.54 9.26 -1.07
N ASN A 422 36.72 9.98 -0.32
CA ASN A 422 36.28 11.33 -0.69
C ASN A 422 36.83 12.43 0.20
N PHE A 423 37.39 12.10 1.36
CA PHE A 423 37.94 13.07 2.30
C PHE A 423 39.40 12.70 2.66
N GLU A 424 40.33 13.59 2.35
CA GLU A 424 41.72 13.49 2.88
C GLU A 424 41.70 14.09 4.30
N ILE A 425 41.89 13.26 5.32
CA ILE A 425 42.10 13.73 6.68
C ILE A 425 43.50 14.29 6.77
N VAL A 426 43.61 15.59 6.63
CA VAL A 426 44.86 16.32 6.93
C VAL A 426 44.90 16.48 8.45
N GLU A 427 45.76 15.72 9.13
CA GLU A 427 46.05 16.03 10.53
C GLU A 427 46.65 17.43 10.57
N GLU A 428 45.98 18.37 11.26
CA GLU A 428 46.58 19.65 11.61
C GLU A 428 47.80 19.36 12.52
N SER A 429 48.94 19.16 11.91
CA SER A 429 50.20 19.42 12.59
C SER A 429 50.33 20.92 12.63
N ASP A 430 50.59 21.48 13.83
CA ASP A 430 51.01 22.86 14.03
C ASP A 430 51.95 23.30 12.91
N THR A 431 51.40 23.90 11.86
CA THR A 431 52.20 24.56 10.80
C THR A 431 52.10 26.05 11.09
N GLU A 432 53.17 26.55 11.69
CA GLU A 432 53.54 27.96 11.62
C GLU A 432 53.40 28.40 10.16
N GLU A 433 52.48 29.35 9.88
CA GLU A 433 52.28 29.93 8.56
C GLU A 433 53.54 30.66 8.14
N ILE A 434 54.35 30.02 7.29
CA ILE A 434 55.50 30.67 6.64
C ILE A 434 54.94 31.60 5.58
N ILE A 435 55.11 32.90 5.76
CA ILE A 435 54.80 33.93 4.78
C ILE A 435 55.82 33.77 3.62
N GLU A 436 55.33 33.40 2.43
CA GLU A 436 56.14 33.32 1.22
C GLU A 436 56.75 34.70 0.90
N GLU A 437 57.99 34.68 0.37
CA GLU A 437 58.85 35.84 0.09
C GLU A 437 58.07 36.96 -0.63
N GLY A 438 58.16 38.18 -0.09
CA GLY A 438 57.49 39.35 -0.63
C GLY A 438 58.08 39.82 -1.98
N GLU A 439 57.23 40.29 -2.90
CA GLU A 439 57.66 40.90 -4.19
C GLU A 439 58.31 42.25 -3.95
N GLU A 440 59.57 42.43 -4.41
CA GLU A 440 60.29 43.68 -4.35
C GLU A 440 59.87 44.59 -5.53
N GLN A 441 59.22 45.72 -5.26
CA GLN A 441 58.99 46.79 -6.23
C GLN A 441 59.57 48.10 -5.72
N ASP A 442 60.46 48.72 -6.53
CA ASP A 442 61.12 50.00 -6.23
C ASP A 442 61.91 50.01 -4.91
N GLY A 443 62.53 48.88 -4.50
CA GLY A 443 63.33 48.80 -3.29
C GLY A 443 62.54 48.72 -1.97
N VAL A 444 61.25 48.37 -2.06
CA VAL A 444 60.34 48.10 -0.90
C VAL A 444 59.74 46.73 -1.05
N VAL A 445 59.85 45.91 -0.01
CA VAL A 445 59.26 44.59 0.03
C VAL A 445 57.77 44.73 0.46
N TYR A 446 56.88 44.07 -0.29
CA TYR A 446 55.44 44.01 0.00
C TYR A 446 55.06 42.56 0.28
N TYR A 447 54.31 42.38 1.33
CA TYR A 447 53.71 41.11 1.73
C TYR A 447 52.20 41.09 1.43
N GLU A 448 51.63 39.95 1.22
CA GLU A 448 50.18 39.84 1.05
C GLU A 448 49.46 39.68 2.38
N CYS A 449 48.38 40.41 2.59
CA CYS A 449 47.54 40.31 3.79
C CYS A 449 46.85 38.96 3.86
N PRO A 450 47.04 38.16 4.90
CA PRO A 450 46.40 36.84 5.03
C PRO A 450 44.86 36.88 5.04
N ASN A 451 44.29 38.04 5.41
CA ASN A 451 42.84 38.19 5.47
C ASN A 451 42.18 38.68 4.18
N CYS A 452 42.89 39.49 3.36
CA CYS A 452 42.25 40.13 2.19
C CYS A 452 43.10 40.15 0.93
N GLY A 453 44.32 39.57 0.92
CA GLY A 453 45.27 39.61 -0.22
C GLY A 453 45.78 41.00 -0.59
N GLY A 454 45.54 42.00 0.25
CA GLY A 454 46.05 43.38 0.00
C GLY A 454 47.51 43.50 0.30
N LYS A 455 48.28 44.31 -0.51
CA LYS A 455 49.69 44.50 -0.31
C LYS A 455 49.97 45.33 0.95
N ILE A 456 50.89 44.85 1.82
CA ILE A 456 51.29 45.44 3.10
C ILE A 456 52.79 45.59 3.11
N ARG A 457 53.28 46.65 3.74
CA ARG A 457 54.71 46.82 3.93
C ARG A 457 55.12 46.42 5.33
N GLU A 458 56.33 46.00 5.51
CA GLU A 458 56.93 45.59 6.79
C GLU A 458 56.85 46.63 7.92
N ASP A 459 56.77 47.91 7.54
CA ASP A 459 56.63 49.02 8.50
C ASP A 459 55.19 49.30 8.96
N GLN A 460 54.21 48.49 8.53
CA GLN A 460 52.79 48.67 8.83
C GLN A 460 52.31 47.64 9.82
N THR A 461 51.72 48.10 10.92
CA THR A 461 51.10 47.24 11.98
C THR A 461 49.66 46.89 11.70
N ASN A 462 49.04 47.48 10.67
CA ASN A 462 47.67 47.21 10.24
C ASN A 462 47.53 47.21 8.73
N CYS A 463 46.78 46.30 8.22
CA CYS A 463 46.48 46.25 6.79
C CYS A 463 45.68 47.50 6.35
N PRO A 464 46.19 48.26 5.34
CA PRO A 464 45.50 49.44 4.85
C PRO A 464 44.19 49.16 4.13
N ASN A 465 43.95 47.91 3.74
CA ASN A 465 42.76 47.52 2.99
C ASN A 465 41.64 46.97 3.87
N CYS A 466 41.96 46.14 4.89
CA CYS A 466 40.95 45.50 5.75
C CYS A 466 41.09 45.85 7.22
N GLY A 467 42.15 46.53 7.65
CA GLY A 467 42.32 47.01 9.05
C GLY A 467 42.78 45.96 10.07
N ILE A 468 43.10 44.74 9.59
CA ILE A 468 43.61 43.70 10.49
C ILE A 468 44.97 44.07 11.04
N GLU A 469 45.21 43.78 12.32
CA GLU A 469 46.50 43.99 12.98
C GLU A 469 47.44 42.86 12.58
N ILE A 470 48.71 43.23 12.27
CA ILE A 470 49.71 42.34 11.71
C ILE A 470 50.99 42.53 12.50
N GLU A 471 51.61 41.44 12.93
CA GLU A 471 52.93 41.40 13.53
C GLU A 471 53.86 40.67 12.57
N PHE A 472 55.00 41.27 12.22
CA PHE A 472 56.07 40.61 11.48
C PHE A 472 57.08 40.11 12.53
N GLU A 473 57.45 38.84 12.47
CA GLU A 473 58.53 38.31 13.31
C GLU A 473 59.87 38.84 12.79
N GLU A 474 60.66 39.45 13.67
CA GLU A 474 62.06 39.84 13.39
C GLU A 474 62.88 38.55 13.39
N GLU A 475 63.50 38.19 12.23
CA GLU A 475 64.54 37.16 12.20
C GLU A 475 65.73 37.65 13.02
N GLU A 476 65.99 37.04 14.18
CA GLU A 476 67.28 37.17 14.89
C GLU A 476 68.36 36.48 14.07
N GLU A 477 69.42 37.27 13.64
CA GLU A 477 70.66 36.82 12.98
C GLU A 477 71.46 35.77 13.81
#